data_59e8c49622d5314909cf286ba94e66ac
#
_entry.id   59e8c49622d5314909cf286ba94e66ac
#
_cell.length_a   1.000
_cell.length_b   1.000
_cell.length_c   1.000
_cell.angle_alpha   90.00
_cell.angle_beta   90.00
_cell.angle_gamma   90.00
#
_symmetry.space_group_name_H-M   'P 1'
#
loop_
_entity.id
_entity.type
_entity.pdbx_description
1 polymer ?
#
loop_
_entity_poly.entity_id
_entity_poly.type
_entity_poly.pdbx_seq_one_letter_code
_entity_poly.pdbx_strand_id
1 'polypeptide(L)'
;MYPTPRRPDYGAFVWQQAEQLRRVGHTVDVINILGFRSKLNYLKGAVDVLRQTRSTPYDIVHAHYGLTALPAWFRLHAPLVLTLHGSDLLGGHFERLCSLVIWRFADAVIVVSEEMRQRVPGIVIPCGVDLNQFRPYNRDEARARLGWPLDKYLILFPFDPSRRVKRYDLAEAAVERLKEEGIRAELVTVFGVENREMPWYYSAADVMILCSDREGSPSSVKEALACNLPVVATNVGDIHEIMSGIVGTRICTQEIREIASSLREVLNVPRRGRFERRAAMAKYSQALTVEKIIGVYNQVLPEFKAKRRRLRMESETP
;
A
#
# COMPACT_ATOMS: atom_id res chain seq x y z
N MET A 1 10.66 -3.64 -3.71
CA MET A 1 10.60 -2.76 -2.53
C MET A 1 10.36 -3.61 -1.31
N TYR A 2 11.19 -3.45 -0.27
CA TYR A 2 11.12 -4.19 0.98
C TYR A 2 11.83 -3.36 2.06
N PRO A 3 11.40 -3.34 3.32
CA PRO A 3 12.01 -2.53 4.38
C PRO A 3 13.52 -2.80 4.53
N THR A 4 14.26 -1.75 4.80
CA THR A 4 15.69 -1.84 5.10
C THR A 4 16.00 -0.98 6.35
N PRO A 5 17.11 -1.18 7.06
CA PRO A 5 17.44 -0.36 8.24
C PRO A 5 17.49 1.15 7.95
N ARG A 6 17.82 1.54 6.70
CA ARG A 6 17.86 2.95 6.27
C ARG A 6 16.51 3.49 5.81
N ARG A 7 15.59 2.63 5.44
CA ARG A 7 14.24 2.96 4.95
C ARG A 7 13.25 1.92 5.48
N PRO A 8 12.91 2.00 6.79
CA PRO A 8 12.02 1.04 7.43
C PRO A 8 10.57 1.15 6.96
N ASP A 9 10.20 2.31 6.41
CA ASP A 9 8.89 2.62 5.80
C ASP A 9 8.70 2.02 4.41
N TYR A 10 9.81 1.65 3.73
CA TYR A 10 9.76 1.35 2.30
C TYR A 10 9.31 -0.06 1.99
N GLY A 11 8.11 -0.20 1.41
CA GLY A 11 7.55 -1.50 1.04
C GLY A 11 7.01 -2.30 2.25
N ALA A 12 6.64 -1.63 3.33
CA ALA A 12 6.10 -2.24 4.54
C ALA A 12 4.92 -3.19 4.26
N PHE A 13 4.03 -2.84 3.33
CA PHE A 13 2.89 -3.68 2.94
C PHE A 13 3.31 -4.98 2.24
N VAL A 14 4.41 -5.00 1.46
CA VAL A 14 4.96 -6.24 0.88
C VAL A 14 5.54 -7.12 1.98
N TRP A 15 6.24 -6.52 2.94
CA TRP A 15 6.74 -7.22 4.10
C TRP A 15 5.61 -7.84 4.93
N GLN A 16 4.57 -7.05 5.24
CA GLN A 16 3.39 -7.55 5.96
C GLN A 16 2.71 -8.70 5.24
N GLN A 17 2.61 -8.65 3.91
CA GLN A 17 2.07 -9.75 3.11
C GLN A 17 2.94 -11.00 3.23
N ALA A 18 4.26 -10.88 3.13
CA ALA A 18 5.18 -12.00 3.28
C ALA A 18 5.10 -12.63 4.68
N GLU A 19 5.07 -11.80 5.73
CA GLU A 19 4.91 -12.28 7.11
C GLU A 19 3.58 -12.99 7.34
N GLN A 20 2.49 -12.46 6.76
CA GLN A 20 1.18 -13.11 6.89
C GLN A 20 1.13 -14.44 6.13
N LEU A 21 1.76 -14.55 4.96
CA LEU A 21 1.93 -15.84 4.26
C LEU A 21 2.69 -16.85 5.11
N ARG A 22 3.77 -16.43 5.79
CA ARG A 22 4.53 -17.29 6.73
C ARG A 22 3.67 -17.76 7.90
N ARG A 23 2.87 -16.84 8.49
CA ARG A 23 1.95 -17.17 9.61
C ARG A 23 0.91 -18.22 9.24
N VAL A 24 0.49 -18.29 7.99
CA VAL A 24 -0.47 -19.31 7.51
C VAL A 24 0.22 -20.55 6.94
N GLY A 25 1.52 -20.73 7.19
CA GLY A 25 2.25 -21.96 6.93
C GLY A 25 3.01 -22.04 5.59
N HIS A 26 3.11 -20.93 4.83
CA HIS A 26 3.92 -20.90 3.61
C HIS A 26 5.38 -20.57 3.90
N THR A 27 6.31 -21.23 3.21
CA THR A 27 7.71 -20.82 3.16
C THR A 27 7.87 -19.67 2.16
N VAL A 28 8.41 -18.55 2.60
CA VAL A 28 8.57 -17.35 1.76
C VAL A 28 9.99 -16.86 1.81
N ASP A 29 10.67 -16.92 0.67
CA ASP A 29 11.98 -16.30 0.44
C ASP A 29 11.80 -14.98 -0.30
N VAL A 30 12.62 -13.98 0.02
CA VAL A 30 12.50 -12.63 -0.52
C VAL A 30 13.79 -12.21 -1.24
N ILE A 31 13.65 -11.88 -2.52
CA ILE A 31 14.70 -11.22 -3.31
C ILE A 31 14.39 -9.73 -3.39
N ASN A 32 15.16 -8.90 -2.69
CA ASN A 32 14.96 -7.44 -2.69
C ASN A 32 15.77 -6.77 -3.79
N ILE A 33 15.10 -6.28 -4.83
CA ILE A 33 15.72 -5.60 -5.98
C ILE A 33 15.66 -4.09 -5.79
N LEU A 34 16.82 -3.47 -5.48
CA LEU A 34 16.96 -2.04 -5.23
C LEU A 34 17.12 -1.25 -6.55
N GLY A 35 16.17 -1.37 -7.47
CA GLY A 35 16.20 -0.76 -8.80
C GLY A 35 16.29 0.77 -8.80
N PHE A 36 15.80 1.43 -7.75
CA PHE A 36 15.92 2.89 -7.58
C PHE A 36 17.37 3.38 -7.35
N ARG A 37 18.27 2.50 -6.89
CA ARG A 37 19.69 2.83 -6.71
C ARG A 37 20.49 2.68 -8.01
N SER A 38 20.19 1.65 -8.79
CA SER A 38 20.83 1.40 -10.08
C SER A 38 19.98 0.47 -10.92
N LYS A 39 19.85 0.77 -12.21
CA LYS A 39 19.16 -0.13 -13.17
C LYS A 39 19.89 -1.48 -13.32
N LEU A 40 21.20 -1.52 -13.07
CA LEU A 40 21.98 -2.78 -13.04
C LEU A 40 21.50 -3.77 -11.96
N ASN A 41 20.83 -3.28 -10.91
CA ASN A 41 20.26 -4.15 -9.90
C ASN A 41 19.13 -5.05 -10.43
N TYR A 42 18.47 -4.68 -11.54
CA TYR A 42 17.52 -5.58 -12.20
C TYR A 42 18.22 -6.77 -12.87
N LEU A 43 19.42 -6.56 -13.48
CA LEU A 43 20.21 -7.65 -14.03
C LEU A 43 20.73 -8.58 -12.94
N LYS A 44 21.26 -8.00 -11.85
CA LYS A 44 21.64 -8.79 -10.67
C LYS A 44 20.46 -9.58 -10.14
N GLY A 45 19.28 -8.95 -10.00
CA GLY A 45 18.05 -9.61 -9.58
C GLY A 45 17.66 -10.78 -10.48
N ALA A 46 17.86 -10.69 -11.80
CA ALA A 46 17.60 -11.78 -12.72
C ALA A 46 18.53 -12.99 -12.46
N VAL A 47 19.81 -12.72 -12.19
CA VAL A 47 20.78 -13.78 -11.82
C VAL A 47 20.41 -14.40 -10.49
N ASP A 48 20.00 -13.60 -9.49
CA ASP A 48 19.61 -14.09 -8.18
C ASP A 48 18.34 -14.95 -8.27
N VAL A 49 17.32 -14.52 -9.06
CA VAL A 49 16.10 -15.31 -9.32
C VAL A 49 16.45 -16.64 -9.99
N LEU A 50 17.29 -16.61 -11.05
CA LEU A 50 17.70 -17.82 -11.76
C LEU A 50 18.44 -18.80 -10.86
N ARG A 51 19.40 -18.32 -10.07
CA ARG A 51 20.16 -19.13 -9.12
C ARG A 51 19.25 -19.78 -8.09
N GLN A 52 18.38 -18.96 -7.46
CA GLN A 52 17.53 -19.42 -6.38
C GLN A 52 16.48 -20.41 -6.88
N THR A 53 15.83 -20.16 -8.02
CA THR A 53 14.85 -21.08 -8.61
C THR A 53 15.49 -22.33 -9.24
N ARG A 54 16.81 -22.33 -9.49
CA ARG A 54 17.56 -23.52 -9.90
C ARG A 54 17.92 -24.41 -8.72
N SER A 55 18.27 -23.83 -7.58
CA SER A 55 18.68 -24.54 -6.38
C SER A 55 17.51 -25.05 -5.53
N THR A 56 16.38 -24.33 -5.59
CA THR A 56 15.19 -24.61 -4.77
C THR A 56 13.93 -24.65 -5.65
N PRO A 57 13.15 -25.72 -5.62
CA PRO A 57 11.88 -25.79 -6.34
C PRO A 57 10.84 -24.93 -5.62
N TYR A 58 10.47 -23.81 -6.23
CA TYR A 58 9.36 -22.96 -5.75
C TYR A 58 8.05 -23.34 -6.44
N ASP A 59 6.95 -23.30 -5.69
CA ASP A 59 5.60 -23.44 -6.28
C ASP A 59 5.16 -22.18 -7.00
N ILE A 60 5.50 -21.00 -6.47
CA ILE A 60 5.12 -19.69 -7.01
C ILE A 60 6.32 -18.72 -6.96
N VAL A 61 6.48 -17.93 -7.99
CA VAL A 61 7.27 -16.69 -7.95
C VAL A 61 6.31 -15.51 -8.01
N HIS A 62 6.30 -14.67 -6.95
CA HIS A 62 5.43 -13.51 -6.87
C HIS A 62 6.25 -12.22 -6.97
N ALA A 63 6.09 -11.49 -8.06
CA ALA A 63 6.72 -10.19 -8.27
C ALA A 63 5.80 -9.05 -7.82
N HIS A 64 6.37 -8.09 -7.11
CA HIS A 64 5.68 -6.84 -6.74
C HIS A 64 6.28 -5.69 -7.54
N TYR A 65 5.44 -4.89 -8.18
CA TYR A 65 5.75 -3.84 -9.18
C TYR A 65 6.19 -4.35 -10.55
N GLY A 66 5.73 -3.67 -11.60
CA GLY A 66 5.95 -4.07 -12.98
C GLY A 66 7.41 -4.34 -13.35
N LEU A 67 8.33 -3.43 -12.99
CA LEU A 67 9.76 -3.60 -13.32
C LEU A 67 10.42 -4.81 -12.65
N THR A 68 9.90 -5.31 -11.53
CA THR A 68 10.46 -6.51 -10.88
C THR A 68 10.02 -7.81 -11.57
N ALA A 69 9.00 -7.75 -12.42
CA ALA A 69 8.62 -8.90 -13.23
C ALA A 69 9.68 -9.24 -14.31
N LEU A 70 10.50 -8.26 -14.74
CA LEU A 70 11.62 -8.52 -15.66
C LEU A 70 12.63 -9.52 -15.10
N PRO A 71 13.25 -9.30 -13.92
CA PRO A 71 14.07 -10.31 -13.26
C PRO A 71 13.33 -11.62 -12.98
N ALA A 72 12.06 -11.52 -12.54
CA ALA A 72 11.25 -12.69 -12.22
C ALA A 72 10.94 -13.56 -13.46
N TRP A 73 11.05 -13.03 -14.66
CA TRP A 73 10.88 -13.82 -15.89
C TRP A 73 11.95 -14.92 -16.03
N PHE A 74 13.14 -14.71 -15.49
CA PHE A 74 14.22 -15.72 -15.52
C PHE A 74 14.01 -16.87 -14.52
N ARG A 75 12.85 -16.95 -13.87
CA ARG A 75 12.46 -18.06 -13.00
C ARG A 75 12.42 -19.40 -13.72
N LEU A 76 12.76 -20.46 -13.00
CA LEU A 76 12.67 -21.83 -13.51
C LEU A 76 11.49 -22.55 -12.83
N HIS A 77 10.69 -23.23 -13.66
CA HIS A 77 9.72 -24.22 -13.24
C HIS A 77 8.56 -23.79 -12.34
N ALA A 78 8.41 -22.49 -12.06
CA ALA A 78 7.33 -21.94 -11.26
C ALA A 78 6.49 -20.93 -12.07
N PRO A 79 5.18 -20.79 -11.85
CA PRO A 79 4.39 -19.72 -12.42
C PRO A 79 4.75 -18.37 -11.81
N LEU A 80 4.55 -17.28 -12.56
CA LEU A 80 4.73 -15.91 -12.14
C LEU A 80 3.39 -15.26 -11.83
N VAL A 81 3.22 -14.83 -10.59
CA VAL A 81 2.16 -13.90 -10.19
C VAL A 81 2.77 -12.51 -10.10
N LEU A 82 2.07 -11.52 -10.64
CA LEU A 82 2.51 -10.11 -10.61
C LEU A 82 1.48 -9.25 -9.89
N THR A 83 1.88 -8.54 -8.84
CA THR A 83 1.04 -7.49 -8.22
C THR A 83 1.53 -6.10 -8.61
N LEU A 84 0.63 -5.29 -9.17
CA LEU A 84 0.84 -3.89 -9.52
C LEU A 84 0.25 -2.99 -8.42
N HIS A 85 1.04 -1.99 -7.96
CA HIS A 85 0.73 -1.20 -6.75
C HIS A 85 0.39 0.28 -6.99
N GLY A 86 0.22 0.71 -8.22
CA GLY A 86 -0.15 2.08 -8.57
C GLY A 86 1.02 2.88 -9.13
N SER A 87 2.13 3.05 -8.42
CA SER A 87 3.27 3.80 -8.93
C SER A 87 3.86 3.26 -10.23
N ASP A 88 3.66 2.00 -10.50
CA ASP A 88 4.06 1.27 -11.70
C ASP A 88 3.15 1.51 -12.92
N LEU A 89 1.88 1.85 -12.73
CA LEU A 89 0.94 2.19 -13.80
C LEU A 89 0.58 3.68 -13.86
N LEU A 90 0.66 4.37 -12.72
CA LEU A 90 0.29 5.77 -12.55
C LEU A 90 1.52 6.68 -12.44
N GLY A 91 2.72 6.09 -12.40
CA GLY A 91 4.01 6.78 -12.25
C GLY A 91 4.58 7.37 -13.52
N GLY A 92 5.92 7.37 -13.63
CA GLY A 92 6.65 7.89 -14.78
C GLY A 92 6.34 7.15 -16.09
N HIS A 93 6.55 7.82 -17.22
CA HIS A 93 6.25 7.25 -18.54
C HIS A 93 6.96 5.92 -18.81
N PHE A 94 8.20 5.78 -18.39
CA PHE A 94 9.00 4.58 -18.63
C PHE A 94 8.47 3.38 -17.82
N GLU A 95 8.27 3.57 -16.50
CA GLU A 95 7.73 2.53 -15.61
C GLU A 95 6.35 2.08 -16.08
N ARG A 96 5.51 3.03 -16.48
CA ARG A 96 4.18 2.77 -17.01
C ARG A 96 4.24 1.95 -18.30
N LEU A 97 5.06 2.36 -19.28
CA LEU A 97 5.19 1.64 -20.55
C LEU A 97 5.70 0.21 -20.31
N CYS A 98 6.73 0.05 -19.49
CA CYS A 98 7.23 -1.27 -19.12
C CYS A 98 6.14 -2.12 -18.49
N SER A 99 5.41 -1.58 -17.51
CA SER A 99 4.36 -2.32 -16.80
C SER A 99 3.21 -2.71 -17.73
N LEU A 100 2.84 -1.86 -18.69
CA LEU A 100 1.79 -2.14 -19.69
C LEU A 100 2.16 -3.26 -20.68
N VAL A 101 3.43 -3.63 -20.78
CA VAL A 101 3.89 -4.75 -21.64
C VAL A 101 4.16 -5.99 -20.80
N ILE A 102 4.86 -5.82 -19.67
CA ILE A 102 5.42 -6.90 -18.86
C ILE A 102 4.35 -7.80 -18.23
N TRP A 103 3.17 -7.26 -17.90
CA TRP A 103 2.10 -8.05 -17.29
C TRP A 103 1.69 -9.26 -18.15
N ARG A 104 1.85 -9.18 -19.50
CA ARG A 104 1.53 -10.27 -20.42
C ARG A 104 2.41 -11.53 -20.23
N PHE A 105 3.54 -11.39 -19.54
CA PHE A 105 4.45 -12.50 -19.23
C PHE A 105 4.18 -13.14 -17.86
N ALA A 106 3.24 -12.59 -17.10
CA ALA A 106 2.77 -13.18 -15.86
C ALA A 106 1.68 -14.22 -16.13
N ASP A 107 1.68 -15.28 -15.35
CA ASP A 107 0.64 -16.32 -15.40
C ASP A 107 -0.64 -15.84 -14.70
N ALA A 108 -0.52 -14.92 -13.72
CA ALA A 108 -1.65 -14.15 -13.19
C ALA A 108 -1.20 -12.74 -12.79
N VAL A 109 -2.15 -11.78 -12.89
CA VAL A 109 -1.95 -10.39 -12.51
C VAL A 109 -2.93 -9.99 -11.42
N ILE A 110 -2.41 -9.38 -10.37
CA ILE A 110 -3.17 -8.74 -9.30
C ILE A 110 -2.99 -7.23 -9.45
N VAL A 111 -4.09 -6.49 -9.39
CA VAL A 111 -4.10 -5.03 -9.33
C VAL A 111 -4.76 -4.58 -8.04
N VAL A 112 -4.34 -3.46 -7.48
CA VAL A 112 -4.80 -3.06 -6.13
C VAL A 112 -6.04 -2.18 -6.12
N SER A 113 -6.55 -1.77 -7.29
CA SER A 113 -7.78 -0.97 -7.41
C SER A 113 -8.50 -1.23 -8.73
N GLU A 114 -9.80 -0.89 -8.79
CA GLU A 114 -10.59 -0.93 -10.01
C GLU A 114 -10.08 0.03 -11.08
N GLU A 115 -9.59 1.21 -10.70
CA GLU A 115 -8.94 2.14 -11.62
C GLU A 115 -7.77 1.48 -12.36
N MET A 116 -6.97 0.68 -11.65
CA MET A 116 -5.85 -0.04 -12.26
C MET A 116 -6.32 -1.17 -13.15
N ARG A 117 -7.42 -1.86 -12.81
CA ARG A 117 -8.02 -2.93 -13.62
C ARG A 117 -8.50 -2.43 -14.98
N GLN A 118 -8.94 -1.18 -15.07
CA GLN A 118 -9.31 -0.55 -16.35
C GLN A 118 -8.10 -0.38 -17.30
N ARG A 119 -6.88 -0.38 -16.77
CA ARG A 119 -5.64 -0.21 -17.55
C ARG A 119 -4.93 -1.52 -17.87
N VAL A 120 -4.99 -2.47 -16.93
CA VAL A 120 -4.36 -3.80 -17.04
C VAL A 120 -5.35 -4.85 -16.54
N PRO A 121 -5.73 -5.83 -17.36
CA PRO A 121 -6.57 -6.94 -16.92
C PRO A 121 -5.91 -7.67 -15.74
N GLY A 122 -6.66 -7.83 -14.65
CA GLY A 122 -6.14 -8.48 -13.45
C GLY A 122 -7.23 -8.68 -12.40
N ILE A 123 -6.90 -9.44 -11.38
CA ILE A 123 -7.75 -9.68 -10.22
C ILE A 123 -7.56 -8.52 -9.24
N VAL A 124 -8.65 -7.86 -8.84
CA VAL A 124 -8.57 -6.75 -7.88
C VAL A 124 -8.45 -7.28 -6.47
N ILE A 125 -7.27 -7.05 -5.86
CA ILE A 125 -7.00 -7.36 -4.46
C ILE A 125 -6.33 -6.14 -3.83
N PRO A 126 -7.08 -5.29 -3.10
CA PRO A 126 -6.53 -4.12 -2.43
C PRO A 126 -5.45 -4.48 -1.41
N CYS A 127 -4.53 -3.55 -1.16
CA CYS A 127 -3.56 -3.72 -0.08
C CYS A 127 -4.27 -3.92 1.26
N GLY A 128 -3.82 -4.90 2.03
CA GLY A 128 -4.35 -5.20 3.36
C GLY A 128 -3.79 -4.29 4.45
N VAL A 129 -4.43 -4.32 5.61
CA VAL A 129 -3.96 -3.70 6.86
C VAL A 129 -3.92 -4.75 7.98
N ASP A 130 -2.80 -4.81 8.73
CA ASP A 130 -2.70 -5.68 9.90
C ASP A 130 -3.47 -5.07 11.07
N LEU A 131 -4.68 -5.58 11.31
CA LEU A 131 -5.55 -5.11 12.38
C LEU A 131 -5.03 -5.46 13.78
N ASN A 132 -4.08 -6.37 13.94
CA ASN A 132 -3.47 -6.65 15.24
C ASN A 132 -2.43 -5.58 15.58
N GLN A 133 -1.68 -5.11 14.58
CA GLN A 133 -0.72 -4.03 14.72
C GLN A 133 -1.42 -2.67 14.78
N PHE A 134 -2.28 -2.36 13.79
CA PHE A 134 -3.00 -1.08 13.70
C PHE A 134 -4.28 -1.14 14.51
N ARG A 135 -4.20 -0.66 15.74
CA ARG A 135 -5.29 -0.55 16.70
C ARG A 135 -5.22 0.79 17.43
N PRO A 136 -6.35 1.32 17.89
CA PRO A 136 -6.35 2.58 18.62
C PRO A 136 -5.66 2.42 19.99
N TYR A 137 -4.82 3.38 20.34
CA TYR A 137 -4.30 3.61 21.69
C TYR A 137 -5.02 4.81 22.31
N ASN A 138 -4.85 5.00 23.62
CA ASN A 138 -5.31 6.21 24.27
C ASN A 138 -4.56 7.42 23.68
N ARG A 139 -5.31 8.46 23.29
CA ARG A 139 -4.74 9.63 22.62
C ARG A 139 -3.74 10.39 23.50
N ASP A 140 -4.10 10.61 24.75
CA ASP A 140 -3.29 11.43 25.63
C ASP A 140 -2.02 10.67 26.05
N GLU A 141 -2.09 9.35 26.23
CA GLU A 141 -0.92 8.48 26.40
C GLU A 141 -0.03 8.49 25.15
N ALA A 142 -0.61 8.42 23.96
CA ALA A 142 0.13 8.48 22.71
C ALA A 142 0.82 9.84 22.54
N ARG A 143 0.16 10.93 22.88
CA ARG A 143 0.76 12.28 22.86
C ARG A 143 1.86 12.43 23.88
N ALA A 144 1.67 11.95 25.10
CA ALA A 144 2.70 11.95 26.14
C ALA A 144 3.95 11.18 25.70
N ARG A 145 3.75 9.99 25.10
CA ARG A 145 4.85 9.16 24.54
C ARG A 145 5.64 9.89 23.45
N LEU A 146 4.95 10.65 22.59
CA LEU A 146 5.55 11.33 21.44
C LEU A 146 6.01 12.75 21.76
N GLY A 147 5.75 13.27 22.97
CA GLY A 147 6.04 14.66 23.35
C GLY A 147 5.14 15.67 22.60
N TRP A 148 3.94 15.27 22.19
CA TRP A 148 3.01 16.10 21.41
C TRP A 148 2.07 16.92 22.31
N PRO A 149 1.71 18.16 21.91
CA PRO A 149 0.87 19.04 22.70
C PRO A 149 -0.56 18.50 22.85
N LEU A 150 -1.19 18.73 24.00
CA LEU A 150 -2.58 18.32 24.27
C LEU A 150 -3.62 19.35 23.84
N ASP A 151 -3.22 20.62 23.71
CA ASP A 151 -4.07 21.81 23.59
C ASP A 151 -4.32 22.27 22.14
N LYS A 152 -3.77 21.54 21.16
CA LYS A 152 -3.93 21.81 19.73
C LYS A 152 -4.56 20.66 18.99
N TYR A 153 -5.17 20.94 17.83
CA TYR A 153 -5.52 19.94 16.84
C TYR A 153 -4.28 19.55 16.03
N LEU A 154 -3.97 18.27 15.98
CA LEU A 154 -2.84 17.73 15.24
C LEU A 154 -3.32 17.03 13.98
N ILE A 155 -2.97 17.59 12.83
CA ILE A 155 -3.30 17.06 11.51
C ILE A 155 -2.10 16.28 11.02
N LEU A 156 -2.25 14.97 10.88
CA LEU A 156 -1.15 14.08 10.53
C LEU A 156 -0.96 13.97 9.02
N PHE A 157 0.23 14.25 8.56
CA PHE A 157 0.69 13.98 7.19
C PHE A 157 1.75 12.87 7.23
N PRO A 158 1.37 11.59 7.04
CA PRO A 158 2.26 10.44 7.25
C PRO A 158 3.12 10.12 6.01
N PHE A 159 3.72 11.15 5.40
CA PHE A 159 4.50 11.00 4.17
C PHE A 159 5.73 11.92 4.19
N ASP A 160 6.74 11.53 3.40
CA ASP A 160 7.89 12.40 3.11
C ASP A 160 7.43 13.62 2.29
N PRO A 161 7.58 14.85 2.79
CA PRO A 161 7.17 16.08 2.10
C PRO A 161 7.89 16.30 0.77
N SER A 162 9.09 15.73 0.60
CA SER A 162 9.86 15.82 -0.65
C SER A 162 9.19 15.07 -1.82
N ARG A 163 8.26 14.16 -1.53
CA ARG A 163 7.50 13.42 -2.53
C ARG A 163 6.39 14.28 -3.12
N ARG A 164 6.66 14.98 -4.20
CA ARG A 164 5.73 15.91 -4.86
C ARG A 164 4.33 15.34 -5.08
N VAL A 165 4.22 14.04 -5.43
CA VAL A 165 2.93 13.35 -5.63
C VAL A 165 2.03 13.37 -4.40
N LYS A 166 2.58 13.57 -3.19
CA LYS A 166 1.83 13.62 -1.94
C LYS A 166 1.25 14.99 -1.62
N ARG A 167 1.65 16.03 -2.40
CA ARG A 167 1.12 17.38 -2.32
C ARG A 167 1.11 17.96 -0.89
N TYR A 168 2.30 17.93 -0.26
CA TYR A 168 2.49 18.57 1.05
C TYR A 168 2.10 20.06 1.02
N ASP A 169 2.35 20.73 -0.09
CA ASP A 169 1.96 22.13 -0.35
C ASP A 169 0.47 22.38 -0.08
N LEU A 170 -0.42 21.49 -0.50
CA LEU A 170 -1.86 21.62 -0.28
C LEU A 170 -2.25 21.38 1.18
N ALA A 171 -1.62 20.41 1.83
CA ALA A 171 -1.85 20.10 3.23
C ALA A 171 -1.43 21.29 4.13
N GLU A 172 -0.25 21.86 3.87
CA GLU A 172 0.27 23.02 4.58
C GLU A 172 -0.64 24.24 4.40
N ALA A 173 -0.99 24.60 3.16
CA ALA A 173 -1.86 25.73 2.87
C ALA A 173 -3.26 25.58 3.50
N ALA A 174 -3.82 24.36 3.52
CA ALA A 174 -5.11 24.11 4.15
C ALA A 174 -5.05 24.29 5.68
N VAL A 175 -3.96 23.87 6.32
CA VAL A 175 -3.77 24.07 7.77
C VAL A 175 -3.52 25.52 8.10
N GLU A 176 -2.76 26.28 7.31
CA GLU A 176 -2.60 27.73 7.50
C GLU A 176 -3.94 28.45 7.42
N ARG A 177 -4.81 28.07 6.49
CA ARG A 177 -6.16 28.62 6.40
C ARG A 177 -7.01 28.35 7.64
N LEU A 178 -6.90 27.15 8.26
CA LEU A 178 -7.55 26.86 9.54
C LEU A 178 -7.04 27.79 10.67
N LYS A 179 -5.75 28.11 10.69
CA LYS A 179 -5.16 29.04 11.66
C LYS A 179 -5.66 30.46 11.47
N GLU A 180 -5.79 30.91 10.21
CA GLU A 180 -6.41 32.21 9.87
C GLU A 180 -7.87 32.29 10.35
N GLU A 181 -8.59 31.17 10.36
CA GLU A 181 -9.95 31.05 10.90
C GLU A 181 -9.99 30.95 12.46
N GLY A 182 -8.84 31.08 13.14
CA GLY A 182 -8.72 31.00 14.60
C GLY A 182 -8.67 29.58 15.18
N ILE A 183 -8.57 28.53 14.35
CA ILE A 183 -8.46 27.15 14.81
C ILE A 183 -7.02 26.86 15.18
N ARG A 184 -6.77 26.42 16.43
CA ARG A 184 -5.44 26.04 16.92
C ARG A 184 -5.01 24.69 16.35
N ALA A 185 -4.66 24.67 15.06
CA ALA A 185 -4.26 23.48 14.32
C ALA A 185 -2.76 23.48 14.00
N GLU A 186 -2.17 22.30 13.91
CA GLU A 186 -0.77 22.09 13.53
C GLU A 186 -0.66 20.92 12.56
N LEU A 187 0.09 21.08 11.45
CA LEU A 187 0.42 20.01 10.53
C LEU A 187 1.66 19.26 11.07
N VAL A 188 1.48 17.98 11.37
CA VAL A 188 2.56 17.13 11.87
C VAL A 188 2.96 16.13 10.80
N THR A 189 4.22 16.18 10.40
CA THR A 189 4.77 15.29 9.36
C THR A 189 5.49 14.12 10.01
N VAL A 190 5.15 12.89 9.60
CA VAL A 190 5.77 11.66 10.10
C VAL A 190 6.18 10.78 8.92
N PHE A 191 7.47 10.49 8.81
CA PHE A 191 8.02 9.59 7.79
C PHE A 191 9.37 9.01 8.24
N GLY A 192 9.80 7.92 7.60
CA GLY A 192 11.07 7.28 7.94
C GLY A 192 11.09 6.55 9.28
N VAL A 193 9.92 6.39 9.91
CA VAL A 193 9.76 5.62 11.15
C VAL A 193 9.39 4.17 10.86
N GLU A 194 9.66 3.28 11.80
CA GLU A 194 9.26 1.89 11.66
C GLU A 194 7.73 1.77 11.63
N ASN A 195 7.21 0.95 10.72
CA ASN A 195 5.78 0.78 10.54
C ASN A 195 5.05 0.34 11.84
N ARG A 196 5.73 -0.42 12.73
CA ARG A 196 5.17 -0.83 14.03
C ARG A 196 4.95 0.34 15.02
N GLU A 197 5.61 1.48 14.83
CA GLU A 197 5.45 2.67 15.67
C GLU A 197 4.30 3.57 15.17
N MET A 198 3.89 3.42 13.90
CA MET A 198 2.85 4.25 13.29
C MET A 198 1.51 4.28 14.05
N PRO A 199 1.05 3.18 14.71
CA PRO A 199 -0.19 3.24 15.49
C PRO A 199 -0.20 4.29 16.61
N TRP A 200 0.94 4.62 17.19
CA TRP A 200 1.07 5.70 18.18
C TRP A 200 0.80 7.06 17.56
N TYR A 201 1.36 7.33 16.38
CA TYR A 201 1.16 8.58 15.64
C TYR A 201 -0.28 8.73 15.17
N TYR A 202 -0.89 7.67 14.63
CA TYR A 202 -2.30 7.67 14.26
C TYR A 202 -3.22 7.89 15.48
N SER A 203 -2.88 7.32 16.62
CA SER A 203 -3.68 7.49 17.85
C SER A 203 -3.51 8.88 18.48
N ALA A 204 -2.34 9.50 18.36
CA ALA A 204 -2.05 10.83 18.89
C ALA A 204 -2.67 11.97 18.06
N ALA A 205 -2.88 11.76 16.76
CA ALA A 205 -3.43 12.75 15.85
C ALA A 205 -4.96 12.93 16.04
N ASP A 206 -5.49 14.03 15.48
CA ASP A 206 -6.92 14.33 15.46
C ASP A 206 -7.58 13.98 14.13
N VAL A 207 -6.83 14.13 13.03
CA VAL A 207 -7.22 13.77 11.67
C VAL A 207 -5.97 13.47 10.84
N MET A 208 -6.06 12.51 9.93
CA MET A 208 -5.07 12.29 8.89
C MET A 208 -5.48 13.03 7.62
N ILE A 209 -4.51 13.64 6.93
CA ILE A 209 -4.72 14.27 5.62
C ILE A 209 -3.95 13.53 4.52
N LEU A 210 -4.62 13.31 3.38
CA LEU A 210 -4.02 12.78 2.14
C LEU A 210 -4.45 13.66 0.97
N CYS A 211 -3.49 14.41 0.39
CA CYS A 211 -3.72 15.33 -0.74
C CYS A 211 -3.14 14.81 -2.06
N SER A 212 -2.82 13.53 -2.16
CA SER A 212 -2.08 12.95 -3.27
C SER A 212 -2.72 13.21 -4.64
N ASP A 213 -1.87 13.41 -5.66
CA ASP A 213 -2.31 13.48 -7.06
C ASP A 213 -2.80 12.12 -7.59
N ARG A 214 -2.27 11.02 -7.04
CA ARG A 214 -2.58 9.65 -7.43
C ARG A 214 -2.14 8.64 -6.37
N GLU A 215 -2.91 7.59 -6.23
CA GLU A 215 -2.61 6.41 -5.41
C GLU A 215 -3.06 5.14 -6.14
N GLY A 216 -2.58 3.97 -5.69
CA GLY A 216 -3.16 2.69 -6.10
C GLY A 216 -4.22 2.26 -5.09
N SER A 217 -3.76 1.93 -3.87
CA SER A 217 -4.59 1.53 -2.72
C SER A 217 -3.85 1.95 -1.45
N PRO A 218 -4.10 3.17 -0.92
CA PRO A 218 -3.27 3.78 0.12
C PRO A 218 -3.42 3.07 1.46
N SER A 219 -2.39 2.31 1.84
CA SER A 219 -2.33 1.59 3.13
C SER A 219 -2.45 2.53 4.31
N SER A 220 -1.85 3.73 4.24
CA SER A 220 -1.90 4.72 5.32
C SER A 220 -3.32 5.15 5.72
N VAL A 221 -4.25 5.21 4.75
CA VAL A 221 -5.66 5.51 5.04
C VAL A 221 -6.31 4.37 5.80
N LYS A 222 -6.07 3.12 5.39
CA LYS A 222 -6.58 1.93 6.07
C LYS A 222 -5.99 1.80 7.47
N GLU A 223 -4.70 2.10 7.63
CA GLU A 223 -3.98 2.12 8.91
C GLU A 223 -4.57 3.17 9.86
N ALA A 224 -4.80 4.39 9.37
CA ALA A 224 -5.43 5.46 10.15
C ALA A 224 -6.85 5.08 10.61
N LEU A 225 -7.68 4.57 9.69
CA LEU A 225 -9.03 4.12 10.00
C LEU A 225 -9.03 2.92 10.96
N ALA A 226 -8.07 1.99 10.83
CA ALA A 226 -7.88 0.88 11.77
C ALA A 226 -7.52 1.36 13.19
N CYS A 227 -6.85 2.51 13.31
CA CYS A 227 -6.59 3.21 14.57
C CYS A 227 -7.73 4.17 14.99
N ASN A 228 -8.90 4.09 14.35
CA ASN A 228 -10.05 4.98 14.56
C ASN A 228 -9.79 6.45 14.25
N LEU A 229 -8.69 6.80 13.61
CA LEU A 229 -8.38 8.16 13.21
C LEU A 229 -9.25 8.55 12.01
N PRO A 230 -9.96 9.69 12.05
CA PRO A 230 -10.67 10.23 10.89
C PRO A 230 -9.68 10.64 9.79
N VAL A 231 -10.15 10.64 8.54
CA VAL A 231 -9.34 10.94 7.36
C VAL A 231 -10.04 11.98 6.49
N VAL A 232 -9.28 12.96 6.03
CA VAL A 232 -9.64 13.84 4.91
C VAL A 232 -8.72 13.47 3.75
N ALA A 233 -9.28 13.12 2.60
CA ALA A 233 -8.51 12.64 1.46
C ALA A 233 -9.02 13.18 0.12
N THR A 234 -8.11 13.40 -0.82
CA THR A 234 -8.47 13.58 -2.24
C THR A 234 -8.96 12.25 -2.83
N ASN A 235 -9.85 12.33 -3.83
CA ASN A 235 -10.44 11.14 -4.46
C ASN A 235 -9.45 10.52 -5.45
N VAL A 236 -8.59 9.62 -4.98
CA VAL A 236 -7.55 8.95 -5.77
C VAL A 236 -7.48 7.46 -5.43
N GLY A 237 -7.18 6.63 -6.43
CA GLY A 237 -7.12 5.17 -6.27
C GLY A 237 -8.45 4.59 -5.78
N ASP A 238 -8.41 3.81 -4.70
CA ASP A 238 -9.59 3.18 -4.08
C ASP A 238 -10.12 3.96 -2.85
N ILE A 239 -9.84 5.27 -2.74
CA ILE A 239 -10.27 6.11 -1.60
C ILE A 239 -11.79 6.10 -1.44
N HIS A 240 -12.53 6.20 -2.56
CA HIS A 240 -13.98 6.19 -2.50
C HIS A 240 -14.52 4.87 -1.90
N GLU A 241 -13.98 3.73 -2.33
CA GLU A 241 -14.38 2.41 -1.84
C GLU A 241 -13.98 2.16 -0.38
N ILE A 242 -12.82 2.73 0.03
CA ILE A 242 -12.33 2.61 1.41
C ILE A 242 -13.20 3.44 2.34
N MET A 243 -13.49 4.70 1.98
CA MET A 243 -14.06 5.70 2.91
C MET A 243 -15.58 5.84 2.82
N SER A 244 -16.23 5.28 1.78
CA SER A 244 -17.67 5.36 1.61
C SER A 244 -18.43 4.81 2.82
N GLY A 245 -19.35 5.61 3.35
CA GLY A 245 -20.18 5.26 4.52
C GLY A 245 -19.46 5.31 5.87
N ILE A 246 -18.18 5.69 5.93
CA ILE A 246 -17.44 5.82 7.19
C ILE A 246 -17.64 7.21 7.76
N VAL A 247 -18.33 7.28 8.88
CA VAL A 247 -18.66 8.55 9.55
C VAL A 247 -17.40 9.26 10.07
N GLY A 248 -17.37 10.60 9.89
CA GLY A 248 -16.26 11.45 10.32
C GLY A 248 -15.04 11.38 9.41
N THR A 249 -15.22 10.93 8.16
CA THR A 249 -14.25 11.06 7.09
C THR A 249 -14.79 11.99 6.00
N ARG A 250 -13.91 12.58 5.18
CA ARG A 250 -14.31 13.41 4.04
C ARG A 250 -13.43 13.12 2.84
N ILE A 251 -14.08 13.02 1.68
CA ILE A 251 -13.42 13.01 0.37
C ILE A 251 -13.61 14.42 -0.21
N CYS A 252 -12.55 15.02 -0.70
CA CYS A 252 -12.53 16.38 -1.23
C CYS A 252 -11.72 16.45 -2.55
N THR A 253 -11.83 17.58 -3.23
CA THR A 253 -10.94 17.94 -4.34
C THR A 253 -9.59 18.46 -3.82
N GLN A 254 -8.69 18.81 -4.73
CA GLN A 254 -7.40 19.44 -4.38
C GLN A 254 -7.52 20.98 -4.16
N GLU A 255 -8.72 21.50 -4.09
CA GLU A 255 -8.95 22.90 -3.76
C GLU A 255 -8.68 23.17 -2.28
N ILE A 256 -7.76 24.11 -1.99
CA ILE A 256 -7.33 24.41 -0.60
C ILE A 256 -8.51 24.76 0.30
N ARG A 257 -9.50 25.50 -0.24
CA ARG A 257 -10.70 25.90 0.52
C ARG A 257 -11.55 24.69 0.91
N GLU A 258 -11.69 23.73 0.01
CA GLU A 258 -12.46 22.52 0.25
C GLU A 258 -11.75 21.58 1.22
N ILE A 259 -10.41 21.44 1.09
CA ILE A 259 -9.59 20.69 2.05
C ILE A 259 -9.73 21.28 3.46
N ALA A 260 -9.57 22.60 3.60
CA ALA A 260 -9.71 23.30 4.90
C ALA A 260 -11.12 23.16 5.49
N SER A 261 -12.17 23.32 4.67
CA SER A 261 -13.55 23.08 5.10
C SER A 261 -13.78 21.65 5.58
N SER A 262 -13.28 20.67 4.84
CA SER A 262 -13.38 19.25 5.20
C SER A 262 -12.65 18.93 6.50
N LEU A 263 -11.46 19.50 6.71
CA LEU A 263 -10.72 19.37 7.97
C LEU A 263 -11.52 19.97 9.13
N ARG A 264 -12.06 21.19 8.98
CA ARG A 264 -12.87 21.86 9.99
C ARG A 264 -14.10 21.02 10.36
N GLU A 265 -14.82 20.49 9.37
CA GLU A 265 -15.97 19.63 9.61
C GLU A 265 -15.60 18.40 10.44
N VAL A 266 -14.51 17.72 10.07
CA VAL A 266 -14.03 16.53 10.78
C VAL A 266 -13.57 16.85 12.20
N LEU A 267 -12.89 17.97 12.41
CA LEU A 267 -12.42 18.42 13.73
C LEU A 267 -13.57 18.82 14.66
N ASN A 268 -14.69 19.31 14.12
CA ASN A 268 -15.89 19.68 14.87
C ASN A 268 -16.73 18.46 15.33
N VAL A 269 -16.48 17.28 14.79
CA VAL A 269 -17.18 16.06 15.27
C VAL A 269 -16.73 15.73 16.69
N PRO A 270 -17.66 15.60 17.66
CA PRO A 270 -17.31 15.29 19.04
C PRO A 270 -16.43 14.03 19.13
N ARG A 271 -15.38 14.10 19.94
CA ARG A 271 -14.44 12.98 20.13
C ARG A 271 -15.08 11.82 20.90
N ARG A 272 -16.04 12.11 21.78
CA ARG A 272 -16.84 11.09 22.51
C ARG A 272 -17.82 10.44 21.55
N GLY A 273 -17.83 9.10 21.49
CA GLY A 273 -18.67 8.33 20.56
C GLY A 273 -18.09 8.25 19.14
N ARG A 274 -16.78 8.36 19.00
CA ARG A 274 -16.11 8.11 17.72
C ARG A 274 -16.43 6.71 17.26
N PHE A 275 -17.10 6.69 16.16
CA PHE A 275 -17.58 5.54 15.44
C PHE A 275 -16.45 4.53 15.21
N GLU A 276 -16.78 3.26 15.20
CA GLU A 276 -15.84 2.17 14.97
C GLU A 276 -15.40 2.13 13.49
N ARG A 277 -14.58 3.11 13.07
CA ARG A 277 -13.98 3.14 11.73
C ARG A 277 -13.16 1.89 11.47
N ARG A 278 -12.56 1.37 12.54
CA ARG A 278 -11.84 0.11 12.55
C ARG A 278 -12.70 -1.06 12.07
N ALA A 279 -13.98 -1.14 12.43
CA ALA A 279 -14.87 -2.21 12.01
C ALA A 279 -15.01 -2.25 10.47
N ALA A 280 -15.05 -1.08 9.82
CA ALA A 280 -15.09 -0.98 8.36
C ALA A 280 -13.81 -1.52 7.69
N MET A 281 -12.70 -1.61 8.41
CA MET A 281 -11.44 -2.15 7.90
C MET A 281 -11.34 -3.67 7.95
N ALA A 282 -12.31 -4.37 8.52
CA ALA A 282 -12.31 -5.84 8.55
C ALA A 282 -12.24 -6.45 7.14
N LYS A 283 -12.94 -5.88 6.17
CA LYS A 283 -12.91 -6.29 4.76
C LYS A 283 -11.56 -6.09 4.06
N TYR A 284 -10.68 -5.27 4.64
CA TYR A 284 -9.31 -4.99 4.19
C TYR A 284 -8.26 -5.60 5.13
N SER A 285 -8.63 -6.54 6.01
CA SER A 285 -7.65 -7.18 6.89
C SER A 285 -6.55 -7.87 6.09
N GLN A 286 -5.32 -7.82 6.59
CA GLN A 286 -4.18 -8.50 5.95
C GLN A 286 -4.42 -10.00 5.79
N ALA A 287 -5.11 -10.63 6.74
CA ALA A 287 -5.48 -12.03 6.67
C ALA A 287 -6.37 -12.32 5.46
N LEU A 288 -7.45 -11.55 5.27
CA LEU A 288 -8.36 -11.71 4.14
C LEU A 288 -7.68 -11.40 2.79
N THR A 289 -6.80 -10.39 2.77
CA THR A 289 -6.01 -10.06 1.57
C THR A 289 -5.12 -11.24 1.18
N VAL A 290 -4.42 -11.84 2.13
CA VAL A 290 -3.56 -13.01 1.89
C VAL A 290 -4.37 -14.24 1.48
N GLU A 291 -5.54 -14.47 2.08
CA GLU A 291 -6.45 -15.53 1.66
C GLU A 291 -6.84 -15.42 0.18
N LYS A 292 -7.19 -14.21 -0.28
CA LYS A 292 -7.49 -13.94 -1.71
C LYS A 292 -6.27 -14.18 -2.60
N ILE A 293 -5.07 -13.80 -2.15
CA ILE A 293 -3.82 -14.05 -2.89
C ILE A 293 -3.53 -15.55 -2.99
N ILE A 294 -3.74 -16.32 -1.93
CA ILE A 294 -3.63 -17.78 -1.94
C ILE A 294 -4.65 -18.39 -2.91
N GLY A 295 -5.85 -17.83 -2.98
CA GLY A 295 -6.85 -18.21 -3.99
C GLY A 295 -6.31 -18.08 -5.41
N VAL A 296 -5.61 -16.99 -5.73
CA VAL A 296 -4.93 -16.80 -7.03
C VAL A 296 -3.83 -17.86 -7.24
N TYR A 297 -3.02 -18.15 -6.22
CA TYR A 297 -2.00 -19.18 -6.32
C TYR A 297 -2.61 -20.55 -6.65
N ASN A 298 -3.69 -20.90 -5.97
CA ASN A 298 -4.39 -22.18 -6.16
C ASN A 298 -5.03 -22.32 -7.56
N GLN A 299 -5.39 -21.22 -8.21
CA GLN A 299 -5.87 -21.22 -9.59
C GLN A 299 -4.71 -21.38 -10.59
N VAL A 300 -3.62 -20.65 -10.40
CA VAL A 300 -2.49 -20.62 -11.34
C VAL A 300 -1.68 -21.93 -11.35
N LEU A 301 -1.49 -22.56 -10.21
CA LEU A 301 -0.66 -23.77 -10.08
C LEU A 301 -1.10 -24.94 -10.96
N PRO A 302 -2.39 -25.35 -10.96
CA PRO A 302 -2.86 -26.45 -11.81
C PRO A 302 -2.78 -26.10 -13.31
N GLU A 303 -3.12 -24.87 -13.68
CA GLU A 303 -3.09 -24.40 -15.07
C GLU A 303 -1.66 -24.41 -15.62
N PHE A 304 -0.70 -23.93 -14.85
CA PHE A 304 0.72 -23.94 -15.22
C PHE A 304 1.25 -25.37 -15.40
N LYS A 305 0.92 -26.29 -14.48
CA LYS A 305 1.31 -27.70 -14.58
C LYS A 305 0.71 -28.38 -15.82
N ALA A 306 -0.57 -28.10 -16.13
CA ALA A 306 -1.25 -28.62 -17.31
C ALA A 306 -0.61 -28.10 -18.62
N LYS A 307 -0.34 -26.79 -18.70
CA LYS A 307 0.34 -26.18 -19.84
C LYS A 307 1.71 -26.78 -20.10
N ARG A 308 2.51 -27.00 -19.06
CA ARG A 308 3.84 -27.63 -19.18
C ARG A 308 3.76 -29.09 -19.66
N ARG A 309 2.76 -29.87 -19.22
CA ARG A 309 2.56 -31.25 -19.69
C ARG A 309 2.25 -31.26 -21.21
N ARG A 310 1.37 -30.36 -21.67
CA ARG A 310 1.04 -30.24 -23.12
C ARG A 310 2.28 -29.93 -23.95
N LEU A 311 3.06 -28.91 -23.55
CA LEU A 311 4.28 -28.52 -24.28
C LEU A 311 5.34 -29.64 -24.32
N ARG A 312 5.44 -30.47 -23.28
CA ARG A 312 6.31 -31.65 -23.31
C ARG A 312 5.83 -32.69 -24.30
N MET A 313 4.53 -33.00 -24.30
CA MET A 313 3.95 -33.97 -25.23
C MET A 313 4.12 -33.54 -26.69
N GLU A 314 3.93 -32.24 -26.98
CA GLU A 314 4.13 -31.67 -28.32
C GLU A 314 5.60 -31.69 -28.74
N SER A 315 6.56 -31.58 -27.84
CA SER A 315 7.98 -31.64 -28.15
C SER A 315 8.55 -33.07 -28.27
N GLU A 316 7.82 -34.08 -27.82
CA GLU A 316 8.13 -35.49 -27.88
C GLU A 316 7.43 -36.22 -29.03
N THR A 317 6.57 -35.51 -29.78
CA THR A 317 5.93 -36.05 -31.00
C THR A 317 6.84 -35.72 -32.19
N PRO A 318 7.35 -36.73 -32.93
CA PRO A 318 8.32 -36.57 -34.02
C PRO A 318 7.74 -35.78 -35.24
#